data_d60bdeb63db9be47842d461f085ef3c8
#
_entry.id   d60bdeb63db9be47842d461f085ef3c8
#
_cell.length_a   1.000
_cell.length_b   1.000
_cell.length_c   1.000
_cell.angle_alpha   90.00
_cell.angle_beta   90.00
_cell.angle_gamma   90.00
#
_symmetry.space_group_name_H-M   'P 1'
#
loop_
_entity.id
_entity.type
_entity.pdbx_description
1 polymer ?
#
loop_
_entity_poly.entity_id
_entity_poly.type
_entity_poly.pdbx_seq_one_letter_code
_entity_poly.pdbx_strand_id
1 'polypeptide(L)' 'MIAMELIHADNLTPDQLMLGDLIKIDNDIVEVIFIESDSTGDNYDIQTENEFGEKVVTQFAYTDLISLYAFVQEE' A
#
# COMPACT_ATOMS: atom_id res chain seq x y z
N MET A 1 24.80 5.49 -14.62
CA MET A 1 23.35 5.61 -14.46
C MET A 1 22.93 4.84 -13.22
N ILE A 2 22.11 5.44 -12.41
CA ILE A 2 21.59 4.78 -11.21
C ILE A 2 20.21 4.22 -11.55
N ALA A 3 20.06 2.92 -11.41
CA ALA A 3 18.77 2.26 -11.61
C ALA A 3 18.02 2.14 -10.29
N MET A 4 16.71 2.25 -10.36
CA MET A 4 15.85 2.02 -9.20
C MET A 4 15.02 0.77 -9.44
N GLU A 5 14.98 -0.10 -8.46
CA GLU A 5 14.21 -1.33 -8.49
C GLU A 5 13.19 -1.33 -7.37
N LEU A 6 11.99 -1.79 -7.70
CA LEU A 6 10.91 -1.91 -6.72
C LEU A 6 10.94 -3.31 -6.16
N ILE A 7 11.17 -3.43 -4.85
CA ILE A 7 11.25 -4.73 -4.17
C ILE A 7 10.26 -4.82 -3.02
N HIS A 8 9.88 -6.06 -2.70
CA HIS A 8 9.08 -6.34 -1.51
C HIS A 8 9.92 -6.02 -0.27
N ALA A 9 9.41 -5.11 0.56
CA ALA A 9 10.13 -4.65 1.75
C ALA A 9 9.61 -5.27 3.04
N ASP A 10 8.29 -5.43 3.17
CA ASP A 10 7.69 -5.92 4.42
C ASP A 10 6.24 -6.34 4.17
N ASN A 11 5.64 -6.99 5.16
CA ASN A 11 4.21 -7.25 5.22
C ASN A 11 3.67 -6.51 6.43
N LEU A 12 2.69 -5.63 6.20
CA LEU A 12 2.14 -4.77 7.24
C LEU A 12 0.64 -5.01 7.39
N THR A 13 0.16 -4.86 8.62
CA THR A 13 -1.28 -4.75 8.86
C THR A 13 -1.75 -3.33 8.49
N PRO A 14 -3.06 -3.14 8.22
CA PRO A 14 -3.55 -1.82 7.78
C PRO A 14 -3.20 -0.67 8.72
N ASP A 15 -3.15 -0.91 10.03
CA ASP A 15 -2.83 0.12 11.02
C ASP A 15 -1.37 0.60 10.96
N GLN A 16 -0.51 -0.17 10.30
CA GLN A 16 0.90 0.17 10.15
C GLN A 16 1.19 0.94 8.85
N LEU A 17 0.21 1.04 7.95
CA LEU A 17 0.38 1.75 6.68
C LEU A 17 0.40 3.25 6.90
N MET A 18 1.14 3.93 6.03
CA MET A 18 1.23 5.39 6.02
C MET A 18 0.90 5.91 4.63
N LEU A 19 0.46 7.17 4.56
CA LEU A 19 0.24 7.82 3.28
C LEU A 19 1.54 7.87 2.48
N GLY A 20 1.46 7.54 1.21
CA GLY A 20 2.63 7.48 0.34
C GLY A 20 3.26 6.11 0.24
N ASP A 21 2.86 5.15 1.07
CA ASP A 21 3.37 3.78 0.98
C ASP A 21 2.96 3.14 -0.34
N LEU A 22 3.86 2.35 -0.90
CA LEU A 22 3.59 1.56 -2.10
C LEU A 22 3.22 0.14 -1.66
N ILE A 23 2.04 -0.29 -2.04
CA ILE A 23 1.53 -1.61 -1.67
C ILE A 23 1.10 -2.37 -2.92
N LYS A 24 1.02 -3.70 -2.78
CA LYS A 24 0.59 -4.56 -3.88
C LYS A 24 -0.85 -4.99 -3.66
N ILE A 25 -1.71 -4.69 -4.64
CA ILE A 25 -3.10 -5.14 -4.67
C ILE A 25 -3.36 -5.75 -6.05
N ASP A 26 -3.81 -7.01 -6.08
CA ASP A 26 -4.16 -7.72 -7.33
C ASP A 26 -3.04 -7.64 -8.38
N ASN A 27 -1.79 -7.85 -7.95
CA ASN A 27 -0.60 -7.81 -8.80
C ASN A 27 -0.19 -6.42 -9.29
N ASP A 28 -0.87 -5.36 -8.84
CA ASP A 28 -0.50 -3.98 -9.16
C ASP A 28 0.13 -3.31 -7.94
N ILE A 29 1.16 -2.51 -8.19
CA ILE A 29 1.78 -1.69 -7.15
C ILE A 29 1.09 -0.33 -7.21
N VAL A 30 0.49 0.06 -6.09
CA VAL A 30 -0.30 1.29 -5.98
C VAL A 30 0.12 2.08 -4.75
N GLU A 31 -0.13 3.38 -4.79
CA GLU A 31 0.24 4.28 -3.70
C GLU A 31 -0.95 4.49 -2.77
N VAL A 32 -0.70 4.42 -1.46
CA VAL A 32 -1.71 4.71 -0.43
C VAL A 32 -1.90 6.21 -0.34
N ILE A 33 -3.12 6.69 -0.62
CA ILE A 33 -3.44 8.12 -0.59
C ILE A 33 -4.42 8.50 0.51
N PHE A 34 -5.14 7.55 1.09
CA PHE A 34 -6.05 7.82 2.20
C PHE A 34 -6.31 6.54 2.98
N ILE A 35 -6.36 6.65 4.31
CA ILE A 35 -6.60 5.52 5.22
C ILE A 35 -7.68 5.94 6.20
N GLU A 36 -8.74 5.12 6.30
CA GLU A 36 -9.82 5.36 7.25
C GLU A 36 -10.17 4.04 7.94
N SER A 37 -10.26 4.05 9.26
CA SER A 37 -10.75 2.91 10.02
C SER A 37 -12.25 3.07 10.27
N ASP A 38 -12.97 1.94 10.38
CA ASP A 38 -14.36 2.00 10.78
C ASP A 38 -14.46 2.31 12.28
N SER A 39 -15.71 2.46 12.77
CA SER A 39 -15.93 2.85 14.17
C SER A 39 -15.50 1.79 15.18
N THR A 40 -15.37 0.54 14.74
CA THR A 40 -14.95 -0.58 15.61
C THR A 40 -13.44 -0.81 15.56
N GLY A 41 -12.77 -0.30 14.54
CA GLY A 41 -11.34 -0.58 14.30
C GLY A 41 -11.07 -1.95 13.70
N ASP A 42 -12.10 -2.69 13.34
CA ASP A 42 -11.95 -4.04 12.79
C ASP A 42 -11.65 -4.05 11.30
N ASN A 43 -12.01 -2.98 10.60
CA ASN A 43 -11.81 -2.85 9.16
C ASN A 43 -11.24 -1.50 8.82
N TYR A 44 -10.45 -1.47 7.76
CA TYR A 44 -9.82 -0.26 7.24
C TYR A 44 -10.16 -0.10 5.76
N ASP A 45 -10.57 1.09 5.38
CA ASP A 45 -10.75 1.46 3.99
C ASP A 45 -9.47 2.16 3.54
N ILE A 46 -8.78 1.55 2.59
CA ILE A 46 -7.52 2.08 2.06
C ILE A 46 -7.78 2.56 0.64
N GLN A 47 -7.65 3.85 0.42
CA GLN A 47 -7.74 4.43 -0.91
C GLN A 47 -6.35 4.46 -1.54
N THR A 48 -6.25 3.95 -2.76
CA THR A 48 -5.00 3.88 -3.49
C THR A 48 -5.12 4.51 -4.86
N GLU A 49 -3.98 4.93 -5.41
CA GLU A 49 -3.89 5.50 -6.75
C GLU A 49 -2.82 4.74 -7.52
N ASN A 50 -3.13 4.33 -8.75
CA ASN A 50 -2.18 3.65 -9.61
C ASN A 50 -1.40 4.66 -10.46
N GLU A 51 -0.51 4.15 -11.31
CA GLU A 51 0.34 4.98 -12.17
C GLU A 51 -0.45 5.78 -13.22
N PHE A 52 -1.70 5.39 -13.48
CA PHE A 52 -2.58 6.08 -14.42
C PHE A 52 -3.49 7.10 -13.74
N GLY A 53 -3.33 7.30 -12.43
CA GLY A 53 -4.18 8.23 -11.67
C GLY A 53 -5.54 7.66 -11.28
N GLU A 54 -5.76 6.38 -11.49
CA GLU A 54 -7.02 5.74 -11.10
C GLU A 54 -7.03 5.47 -9.60
N LYS A 55 -8.15 5.80 -8.96
CA LYS A 55 -8.30 5.67 -7.50
C LYS A 55 -9.28 4.56 -7.19
N VAL A 56 -8.89 3.71 -6.24
CA VAL A 56 -9.72 2.57 -5.81
C VAL A 56 -9.69 2.52 -4.28
N VAL A 57 -10.84 2.21 -3.68
CA VAL A 57 -10.94 1.96 -2.24
C VAL A 57 -11.05 0.46 -2.03
N THR A 58 -10.17 -0.08 -1.19
CA THR A 58 -10.16 -1.50 -0.83
C THR A 58 -10.33 -1.62 0.67
N GLN A 59 -11.22 -2.48 1.12
CA GLN A 59 -11.43 -2.75 2.53
C GLN A 59 -10.54 -3.91 2.97
N PHE A 60 -9.81 -3.71 4.07
CA PHE A 60 -8.98 -4.74 4.69
C PHE A 60 -9.42 -4.95 6.12
N ALA A 61 -9.37 -6.20 6.58
CA ALA A 61 -9.53 -6.50 8.00
C ALA A 61 -8.25 -6.08 8.74
N TYR A 62 -8.37 -5.73 10.02
CA TYR A 62 -7.22 -5.26 10.78
C TYR A 62 -6.11 -6.31 10.91
N THR A 63 -6.42 -7.59 10.66
CA THR A 63 -5.46 -8.69 10.69
C THR A 63 -4.86 -9.03 9.34
N ASP A 64 -5.33 -8.41 8.25
CA ASP A 64 -4.82 -8.69 6.92
C ASP A 64 -3.38 -8.22 6.79
N LEU A 65 -2.56 -9.00 6.09
CA LEU A 65 -1.19 -8.61 5.78
C LEU A 65 -1.13 -8.04 4.37
N ILE A 66 -0.58 -6.87 4.25
CA ILE A 66 -0.47 -6.13 3.00
C ILE A 66 1.00 -6.04 2.63
N SER A 67 1.32 -6.40 1.39
CA SER A 67 2.71 -6.37 0.91
C SER A 67 3.15 -4.94 0.65
N LEU A 68 4.16 -4.49 1.39
CA LEU A 68 4.78 -3.17 1.22
C LEU A 68 5.96 -3.29 0.27
N TYR A 69 6.06 -2.36 -0.67
CA TYR A 69 7.16 -2.29 -1.62
C TYR A 69 7.93 -0.99 -1.45
N ALA A 70 9.20 -1.04 -1.76
CA ALA A 70 10.07 0.13 -1.68
C ALA A 70 11.02 0.15 -2.86
N PHE A 71 11.40 1.36 -3.29
CA PHE A 71 12.43 1.52 -4.31
C PHE A 71 13.80 1.34 -3.69
N VAL A 72 14.63 0.53 -4.33
CA VAL A 72 16.03 0.34 -3.95
C VAL A 72 16.89 0.86 -5.10
N GLN A 73 17.90 1.63 -4.72
CA GLN A 73 18.83 2.17 -5.69
C GLN A 73 19.95 1.17 -5.96
N GLU A 74 20.16 0.85 -7.21
CA GLU A 74 21.25 -0.04 -7.64
C GLU A 74 22.30 0.77 -8.38
N GLU A 75 23.55 0.44 -8.13
CA GLU A 75 24.69 1.04 -8.83
C GLU A 75 25.30 0.04 -9.81
#